data_484fecdf02803d6fb719f3c49e839878
#
_entry.id   484fecdf02803d6fb719f3c49e839878
#
_cell.length_a   1.000
_cell.length_b   1.000
_cell.length_c   1.000
_cell.angle_alpha   90.00
_cell.angle_beta   90.00
_cell.angle_gamma   90.00
#
_symmetry.space_group_name_H-M   'P 1'
#
loop_
_entity.id
_entity.type
_entity.pdbx_description
1 polymer ?
#
loop_
_entity_poly.entity_id
_entity_poly.type
_entity_poly.pdbx_seq_one_letter_code
_entity_poly.pdbx_strand_id
1 'polypeptide(L)'
;MKKRFIPSLLLAALLAGNAQAEIVSDSLRTTIYYRTASARLELPYMDNDRHLAALGDSIRSLGGDPAVVLRRILIQASASPDGNTKYNKELARKRGEDLRDYLKDNLSLPDSIFALQPQGEGWSELAEKLGRT
;
A
#
# COMPACT_ATOMS: atom_id res chain seq x y z
N MET A 1 3.00 -0.41 -27.47
CA MET A 1 2.18 -0.51 -26.47
C MET A 1 2.11 0.71 -25.69
N LYS A 2 1.11 1.07 -25.20
CA LYS A 2 1.00 2.21 -24.60
C LYS A 2 1.12 2.15 -23.21
N LYS A 3 1.51 3.19 -22.65
CA LYS A 3 1.69 3.32 -21.35
C LYS A 3 0.44 3.53 -20.69
N ARG A 4 0.28 2.99 -19.56
CA ARG A 4 -0.84 3.14 -18.87
C ARG A 4 -0.68 4.00 -17.77
N PHE A 5 -1.48 5.01 -17.55
CA PHE A 5 -1.40 5.84 -16.45
C PHE A 5 -2.21 5.33 -15.35
N ILE A 6 -1.69 5.22 -14.16
CA ILE A 6 -2.32 4.63 -13.02
C ILE A 6 -2.47 5.64 -11.94
N PRO A 7 -3.64 5.85 -11.40
CA PRO A 7 -3.86 6.88 -10.38
C PRO A 7 -3.07 6.58 -9.15
N SER A 8 -2.69 7.61 -8.48
CA SER A 8 -1.92 7.50 -7.32
C SER A 8 -2.70 7.24 -6.11
N LEU A 9 -2.29 6.35 -5.28
CA LEU A 9 -2.95 5.99 -4.05
C LEU A 9 -1.90 5.77 -3.01
N LEU A 10 -2.13 5.27 -1.87
CA LEU A 10 -1.14 5.13 -0.84
C LEU A 10 -0.50 3.78 -0.73
N LEU A 11 -1.22 2.72 -0.91
CA LEU A 11 -0.62 1.42 -0.92
C LEU A 11 0.14 1.30 -2.21
N ALA A 12 1.43 1.15 -2.15
CA ALA A 12 2.24 1.18 -3.35
C ALA A 12 2.49 -0.22 -3.88
N ALA A 13 2.10 -0.43 -5.11
CA ALA A 13 2.45 -1.63 -5.82
C ALA A 13 3.37 -1.25 -6.95
N LEU A 14 4.59 -1.73 -6.89
CA LEU A 14 5.58 -1.36 -7.87
C LEU A 14 5.54 -2.31 -9.04
N LEU A 15 5.33 -1.79 -10.21
CA LEU A 15 5.24 -2.58 -11.41
C LEU A 15 6.37 -2.25 -12.35
N ALA A 16 6.94 -3.24 -12.97
CA ALA A 16 8.02 -3.01 -13.89
C ALA A 16 7.72 -3.66 -15.22
N GLY A 17 7.89 -2.95 -16.26
CA GLY A 17 7.74 -3.48 -17.58
C GLY A 17 8.92 -4.33 -17.95
N ASN A 18 8.67 -5.29 -18.81
CA ASN A 18 9.70 -6.18 -19.20
C ASN A 18 10.34 -5.82 -20.50
N ALA A 19 10.39 -4.66 -20.89
CA ALA A 19 10.94 -4.29 -22.17
C ALA A 19 12.41 -4.41 -22.15
N GLN A 20 12.97 -5.01 -23.13
CA GLN A 20 14.37 -5.11 -23.11
C GLN A 20 15.01 -3.81 -23.41
N ALA A 21 14.36 -2.91 -24.09
CA ALA A 21 14.97 -1.66 -24.41
C ALA A 21 14.98 -0.71 -23.26
N GLU A 22 14.01 -0.75 -22.42
CA GLU A 22 13.97 0.16 -21.32
C GLU A 22 13.17 -0.43 -20.21
N ILE A 23 13.45 -0.02 -19.02
CA ILE A 23 12.73 -0.47 -17.86
C ILE A 23 11.82 0.64 -17.44
N VAL A 24 10.54 0.36 -17.45
CA VAL A 24 9.56 1.34 -17.06
C VAL A 24 8.97 0.91 -15.74
N SER A 25 9.07 1.78 -14.78
CA SER A 25 8.49 1.52 -13.47
C SER A 25 7.25 2.37 -13.30
N ASP A 26 6.25 1.77 -12.75
CA ASP A 26 5.03 2.48 -12.48
C ASP A 26 4.49 2.04 -11.14
N SER A 27 3.66 2.83 -10.52
CA SER A 27 3.15 2.47 -9.21
C SER A 27 1.68 2.82 -9.06
N LEU A 28 1.01 2.02 -8.27
CA LEU A 28 -0.35 2.28 -7.86
C LEU A 28 -0.32 2.58 -6.38
N ARG A 29 -1.19 3.45 -5.94
CA ARG A 29 -1.26 3.77 -4.52
C ARG A 29 -2.70 3.87 -4.10
N THR A 30 -2.99 3.45 -2.89
CA THR A 30 -4.31 3.63 -2.32
C THR A 30 -4.17 3.89 -0.83
N THR A 31 -5.19 4.49 -0.24
CA THR A 31 -5.20 4.78 1.17
C THR A 31 -6.32 3.99 1.82
N ILE A 32 -5.99 3.31 2.89
CA ILE A 32 -6.95 2.58 3.69
C ILE A 32 -7.05 3.27 5.03
N TYR A 33 -8.25 3.48 5.50
CA TYR A 33 -8.50 4.27 6.68
C TYR A 33 -8.88 3.38 7.86
N TYR A 34 -8.45 3.80 9.03
CA TYR A 34 -8.74 3.07 10.27
C TYR A 34 -9.33 4.03 11.27
N ARG A 35 -10.19 3.51 12.12
CA ARG A 35 -10.71 4.32 13.20
C ARG A 35 -9.61 4.60 14.18
N THR A 36 -9.74 5.68 14.90
CA THR A 36 -8.76 6.06 15.92
C THR A 36 -8.52 4.90 16.87
N ALA A 37 -7.27 4.68 17.17
CA ALA A 37 -6.85 3.66 18.13
C ALA A 37 -7.26 2.23 17.76
N SER A 38 -7.50 1.97 16.49
CA SER A 38 -7.91 0.66 16.04
C SER A 38 -6.99 0.15 14.94
N ALA A 39 -6.67 -1.13 14.98
CA ALA A 39 -5.96 -1.78 13.90
C ALA A 39 -6.89 -2.69 13.11
N ARG A 40 -8.20 -2.58 13.35
CA ARG A 40 -9.15 -3.44 12.71
C ARG A 40 -9.51 -2.91 11.34
N LEU A 41 -9.33 -3.72 10.32
CA LEU A 41 -9.72 -3.34 8.98
C LEU A 41 -11.22 -3.45 8.87
N GLU A 42 -11.89 -2.32 8.68
CA GLU A 42 -13.33 -2.30 8.50
C GLU A 42 -13.62 -1.90 7.08
N LEU A 43 -14.12 -2.83 6.32
CA LEU A 43 -14.32 -2.60 4.90
C LEU A 43 -15.29 -1.46 4.57
N PRO A 44 -16.40 -1.30 5.29
CA PRO A 44 -17.30 -0.19 4.96
C PRO A 44 -16.81 1.17 5.45
N TYR A 45 -15.80 1.20 6.32
CA TYR A 45 -15.36 2.45 6.89
C TYR A 45 -14.63 3.28 5.84
N MET A 46 -15.10 4.48 5.62
CA MET A 46 -14.52 5.45 4.67
C MET A 46 -14.22 4.84 3.30
N ASP A 47 -15.12 4.00 2.84
CA ASP A 47 -15.03 3.38 1.52
C ASP A 47 -13.81 2.49 1.34
N ASN A 48 -13.31 1.91 2.41
CA ASN A 48 -12.18 1.00 2.31
C ASN A 48 -12.43 -0.12 1.30
N ASP A 49 -13.64 -0.65 1.28
CA ASP A 49 -13.98 -1.71 0.37
C ASP A 49 -13.84 -1.29 -1.08
N ARG A 50 -14.21 -0.06 -1.39
CA ARG A 50 -14.09 0.43 -2.75
C ARG A 50 -12.63 0.66 -3.11
N HIS A 51 -11.85 1.19 -2.18
CA HIS A 51 -10.44 1.41 -2.42
C HIS A 51 -9.70 0.09 -2.64
N LEU A 52 -10.03 -0.90 -1.85
CA LEU A 52 -9.39 -2.21 -1.98
C LEU A 52 -9.83 -2.94 -3.24
N ALA A 53 -11.10 -2.81 -3.60
CA ALA A 53 -11.60 -3.42 -4.82
C ALA A 53 -10.93 -2.80 -6.05
N ALA A 54 -10.80 -1.48 -6.05
CA ALA A 54 -10.17 -0.80 -7.18
C ALA A 54 -8.70 -1.20 -7.31
N LEU A 55 -8.00 -1.30 -6.18
CA LEU A 55 -6.62 -1.72 -6.20
C LEU A 55 -6.49 -3.16 -6.73
N GLY A 56 -7.34 -4.04 -6.23
CA GLY A 56 -7.32 -5.43 -6.66
C GLY A 56 -7.61 -5.59 -8.14
N ASP A 57 -8.59 -4.83 -8.64
CA ASP A 57 -8.92 -4.87 -10.06
C ASP A 57 -7.76 -4.38 -10.91
N SER A 58 -7.09 -3.33 -10.46
CA SER A 58 -5.95 -2.81 -11.19
C SER A 58 -4.81 -3.81 -11.23
N ILE A 59 -4.55 -4.46 -10.10
CA ILE A 59 -3.49 -5.46 -10.05
C ILE A 59 -3.81 -6.64 -10.95
N ARG A 60 -5.04 -7.11 -10.92
CA ARG A 60 -5.42 -8.24 -11.77
C ARG A 60 -5.37 -7.88 -13.25
N SER A 61 -5.79 -6.67 -13.57
CA SER A 61 -5.77 -6.22 -14.93
C SER A 61 -4.35 -6.14 -15.47
N LEU A 62 -3.43 -5.60 -14.67
CA LEU A 62 -2.05 -5.52 -15.07
C LEU A 62 -1.37 -6.87 -15.10
N GLY A 63 -1.78 -7.77 -14.23
CA GLY A 63 -1.23 -9.12 -14.17
C GLY A 63 -1.53 -9.94 -15.40
N GLY A 64 -2.53 -9.55 -16.18
CA GLY A 64 -2.82 -10.21 -17.42
C GLY A 64 -1.95 -9.79 -18.58
N ASP A 65 -1.14 -8.75 -18.40
CA ASP A 65 -0.26 -8.26 -19.44
C ASP A 65 1.12 -8.92 -19.28
N PRO A 66 1.54 -9.73 -20.21
CA PRO A 66 2.82 -10.42 -20.07
C PRO A 66 4.01 -9.49 -20.02
N ALA A 67 3.84 -8.24 -20.40
CA ALA A 67 4.94 -7.28 -20.32
C ALA A 67 5.04 -6.62 -18.95
N VAL A 68 4.14 -6.94 -18.04
CA VAL A 68 4.11 -6.30 -16.73
C VAL A 68 4.37 -7.31 -15.63
N VAL A 69 5.27 -6.97 -14.74
CA VAL A 69 5.60 -7.83 -13.61
C VAL A 69 5.35 -7.06 -12.32
N LEU A 70 4.56 -7.63 -11.44
CA LEU A 70 4.36 -7.05 -10.14
C LEU A 70 5.56 -7.40 -9.28
N ARG A 71 6.32 -6.40 -8.87
CA ARG A 71 7.54 -6.65 -8.13
C ARG A 71 7.37 -6.60 -6.65
N ARG A 72 6.59 -5.65 -6.16
CA ARG A 72 6.49 -5.46 -4.73
C ARG A 72 5.24 -4.71 -4.36
N ILE A 73 4.70 -5.03 -3.22
CA ILE A 73 3.64 -4.25 -2.60
C ILE A 73 4.20 -3.71 -1.30
N LEU A 74 4.30 -2.39 -1.23
CA LEU A 74 4.81 -1.73 -0.05
C LEU A 74 3.66 -1.21 0.77
N ILE A 75 3.58 -1.60 2.00
CA ILE A 75 2.55 -1.13 2.92
C ILE A 75 3.21 -0.22 3.93
N GLN A 76 2.85 1.05 3.86
CA GLN A 76 3.32 2.03 4.83
C GLN A 76 2.18 2.30 5.78
N ALA A 77 2.34 1.87 7.00
CA ALA A 77 1.31 1.99 8.01
C ALA A 77 1.73 3.00 9.06
N SER A 78 0.77 3.79 9.51
CA SER A 78 1.07 4.77 10.55
C SER A 78 -0.11 4.87 11.49
N ALA A 79 0.09 5.54 12.58
CA ALA A 79 -0.97 5.84 13.53
C ALA A 79 -0.93 7.33 13.79
N SER A 80 -1.96 7.82 14.49
CA SER A 80 -2.03 9.24 14.81
C SER A 80 -0.80 9.64 15.61
N PRO A 81 -0.28 10.84 15.40
CA PRO A 81 0.85 11.30 16.22
C PRO A 81 0.49 11.57 17.66
N ASP A 82 -0.79 11.59 17.99
CA ASP A 82 -1.21 11.80 19.35
C ASP A 82 -1.00 10.57 20.20
N GLY A 83 -0.73 10.75 21.44
CA GLY A 83 -0.70 9.67 22.40
C GLY A 83 0.66 9.01 22.52
N ASN A 84 0.67 7.77 22.96
CA ASN A 84 1.88 7.06 23.32
C ASN A 84 2.61 6.53 22.09
N THR A 85 3.86 6.89 21.96
CA THR A 85 4.67 6.49 20.80
C THR A 85 4.79 4.97 20.66
N LYS A 86 5.03 4.30 21.77
CA LYS A 86 5.18 2.85 21.72
C LYS A 86 3.89 2.18 21.30
N TYR A 87 2.78 2.66 21.84
CA TYR A 87 1.47 2.16 21.48
C TYR A 87 1.20 2.41 19.99
N ASN A 88 1.55 3.58 19.50
CA ASN A 88 1.31 3.93 18.11
C ASN A 88 2.16 3.11 17.15
N LYS A 89 3.37 2.77 17.54
CA LYS A 89 4.19 1.88 16.72
C LYS A 89 3.58 0.51 16.61
N GLU A 90 3.07 0.01 17.72
CA GLU A 90 2.44 -1.30 17.72
C GLU A 90 1.15 -1.28 16.91
N LEU A 91 0.40 -0.19 17.01
CA LEU A 91 -0.81 -0.04 16.25
C LEU A 91 -0.52 0.00 14.75
N ALA A 92 0.50 0.75 14.37
CA ALA A 92 0.90 0.83 12.97
C ALA A 92 1.35 -0.54 12.46
N ARG A 93 2.09 -1.28 13.26
CA ARG A 93 2.55 -2.61 12.87
C ARG A 93 1.37 -3.53 12.62
N LYS A 94 0.40 -3.51 13.52
CA LYS A 94 -0.78 -4.36 13.36
C LYS A 94 -1.61 -3.98 12.15
N ARG A 95 -1.74 -2.68 11.89
CA ARG A 95 -2.47 -2.23 10.71
C ARG A 95 -1.81 -2.74 9.44
N GLY A 96 -0.49 -2.68 9.40
CA GLY A 96 0.24 -3.15 8.23
C GLY A 96 0.13 -4.65 8.04
N GLU A 97 0.25 -5.41 9.12
CA GLU A 97 0.18 -6.85 9.04
C GLU A 97 -1.20 -7.33 8.63
N ASP A 98 -2.23 -6.73 9.18
CA ASP A 98 -3.59 -7.13 8.85
C ASP A 98 -3.93 -6.81 7.40
N LEU A 99 -3.48 -5.67 6.92
CA LEU A 99 -3.71 -5.32 5.54
C LEU A 99 -2.94 -6.23 4.60
N ARG A 100 -1.71 -6.57 4.95
CA ARG A 100 -0.94 -7.53 4.18
C ARG A 100 -1.67 -8.85 4.06
N ASP A 101 -2.17 -9.36 5.18
CA ASP A 101 -2.85 -10.64 5.19
C ASP A 101 -4.12 -10.60 4.36
N TYR A 102 -4.85 -9.51 4.44
CA TYR A 102 -6.06 -9.35 3.65
C TYR A 102 -5.73 -9.37 2.15
N LEU A 103 -4.72 -8.62 1.74
CA LEU A 103 -4.34 -8.55 0.34
C LEU A 103 -3.77 -9.88 -0.15
N LYS A 104 -2.98 -10.51 0.68
CA LYS A 104 -2.38 -11.78 0.33
C LYS A 104 -3.46 -12.82 0.05
N ASP A 105 -4.45 -12.87 0.91
CA ASP A 105 -5.53 -13.84 0.75
C ASP A 105 -6.45 -13.50 -0.42
N ASN A 106 -6.77 -12.24 -0.57
CA ASN A 106 -7.73 -11.85 -1.59
C ASN A 106 -7.16 -11.81 -3.00
N LEU A 107 -5.87 -11.58 -3.13
CA LEU A 107 -5.25 -11.52 -4.43
C LEU A 107 -4.39 -12.76 -4.72
N SER A 108 -4.35 -13.69 -3.81
CA SER A 108 -3.57 -14.92 -3.96
C SER A 108 -2.12 -14.62 -4.30
N LEU A 109 -1.53 -13.71 -3.55
CA LEU A 109 -0.17 -13.30 -3.80
C LEU A 109 0.78 -13.94 -2.80
N PRO A 110 2.03 -14.18 -3.19
CA PRO A 110 3.00 -14.78 -2.27
C PRO A 110 3.42 -13.76 -1.21
N ASP A 111 3.77 -14.28 -0.06
CA ASP A 111 4.21 -13.45 1.05
C ASP A 111 5.43 -12.62 0.69
N SER A 112 6.26 -13.14 -0.17
CA SER A 112 7.56 -12.56 -0.47
C SER A 112 7.50 -11.21 -1.18
N ILE A 113 6.39 -10.87 -1.83
CA ILE A 113 6.35 -9.59 -2.50
C ILE A 113 5.93 -8.45 -1.60
N PHE A 114 5.53 -8.74 -0.36
CA PHE A 114 5.09 -7.70 0.55
C PHE A 114 6.24 -7.13 1.37
N ALA A 115 6.27 -5.84 1.51
CA ALA A 115 7.20 -5.16 2.39
C ALA A 115 6.39 -4.24 3.29
N LEU A 116 6.64 -4.34 4.58
CA LEU A 116 5.94 -3.51 5.55
C LEU A 116 6.87 -2.48 6.14
N GLN A 117 6.38 -1.25 6.22
CA GLN A 117 7.12 -0.17 6.83
C GLN A 117 6.23 0.53 7.84
N PRO A 118 6.11 0.00 9.05
CA PRO A 118 5.30 0.66 10.06
C PRO A 118 6.00 1.92 10.52
N GLN A 119 5.27 3.02 10.45
CA GLN A 119 5.84 4.30 10.77
C GLN A 119 5.64 4.69 12.23
N GLY A 120 4.77 4.06 12.93
CA GLY A 120 4.48 4.40 14.31
C GLY A 120 3.59 5.63 14.41
N GLU A 121 4.15 6.76 14.13
CA GLU A 121 3.42 8.02 14.20
C GLU A 121 3.52 8.74 12.88
N GLY A 122 2.55 9.57 12.58
CA GLY A 122 2.57 10.34 11.37
C GLY A 122 3.58 11.47 11.36
N TRP A 123 4.12 11.79 12.55
CA TRP A 123 5.08 12.89 12.64
C TRP A 123 6.37 12.64 11.89
N SER A 124 6.87 11.42 11.88
CA SER A 124 8.14 11.18 11.19
C SER A 124 7.99 11.38 9.70
N GLU A 125 6.86 10.99 9.15
CA GLU A 125 6.61 11.19 7.76
C GLU A 125 6.44 12.66 7.42
N LEU A 126 5.74 13.38 8.28
CA LEU A 126 5.57 14.80 8.10
C LEU A 126 6.89 15.54 8.18
N ALA A 127 7.70 15.17 9.16
CA ALA A 127 9.00 15.82 9.32
C ALA A 127 9.89 15.57 8.12
N GLU A 128 9.83 14.38 7.57
CA GLU A 128 10.62 14.07 6.40
C GLU A 128 10.19 14.90 5.21
N LYS A 129 8.91 15.07 5.02
CA LYS A 129 8.42 15.88 3.93
C LYS A 129 8.82 17.33 4.07
N LEU A 130 8.72 17.85 5.28
CA LEU A 130 9.10 19.23 5.51
C LEU A 130 10.59 19.44 5.41
N GLY A 131 11.36 18.48 5.84
CA GLY A 131 12.80 18.59 5.82
C GLY A 131 13.42 18.55 4.45
N ARG A 132 12.65 18.14 3.47
CA ARG A 132 13.15 18.09 2.13
C ARG A 132 12.96 19.35 1.37
N THR A 133 12.27 20.27 1.90
CA THR A 133 12.01 21.53 1.21
C THR A 133 13.08 22.58 1.42
#